data_e31a84d425b3d5fac3f7f9b8ec9bc9f4
#
_entry.id   e31a84d425b3d5fac3f7f9b8ec9bc9f4
#
_cell.length_a   1.000
_cell.length_b   1.000
_cell.length_c   1.000
_cell.angle_alpha   90.00
_cell.angle_beta   90.00
_cell.angle_gamma   90.00
#
_symmetry.space_group_name_H-M   'P 1'
#
loop_
_entity.id
_entity.type
_entity.pdbx_description
1 polymer ?
#
loop_
_entity_poly.entity_id
_entity_poly.type
_entity_poly.pdbx_seq_one_letter_code
_entity_poly.pdbx_strand_id
1 'polypeptide(L)'
;MILHYDVLVIGGGHAGCEAACASANMGAKTCLVTMDMNKIAQMSCNPAVGGIAKGQIVREIDALGGQMGLVTDATAIQFRMLNRSKGPAMWSPRAQCDRGKFIWEWRNILDKTDNLDIWQDQADELLVENKCAVGVKTIWGVELRAKAIIITAGTFLNGLMHIGRTMVPGGRIAEPAVPHFTESITRHGIRSERMKTGTPVRIDRRSVDFNEMVVQEGEHDFHQFSYMGKHRVLPQLTCWTCNTNAKVHEILRSGLKDSPLYNGQIQSIGPRYCPSIETKLVTFADREQHPLFLEPEGTDTNEMYLNGFSS
;
A
#
# COMPACT_ATOMS: atom_id res chain seq x y z
N MET A 1 16.74 27.53 5.28
CA MET A 1 15.57 27.71 6.17
C MET A 1 15.57 26.57 7.17
N ILE A 2 15.35 26.84 8.44
CA ILE A 2 15.28 25.82 9.50
C ILE A 2 13.90 25.93 10.15
N LEU A 3 13.19 24.79 10.22
CA LEU A 3 11.88 24.68 10.85
C LEU A 3 11.95 23.67 12.01
N HIS A 4 11.19 23.92 13.06
CA HIS A 4 11.21 23.11 14.28
C HIS A 4 9.84 22.48 14.57
N TYR A 5 9.87 21.17 14.83
CA TYR A 5 8.73 20.32 15.16
C TYR A 5 9.02 19.46 16.41
N ASP A 6 8.01 18.83 16.95
CA ASP A 6 8.20 17.77 17.94
C ASP A 6 8.41 16.42 17.23
N VAL A 7 7.65 16.18 16.17
CA VAL A 7 7.70 14.93 15.39
C VAL A 7 7.79 15.23 13.89
N LEU A 8 8.73 14.57 13.21
CA LEU A 8 8.77 14.50 11.74
C LEU A 8 8.36 13.09 11.30
N VAL A 9 7.45 13.02 10.33
CA VAL A 9 7.06 11.78 9.67
C VAL A 9 7.50 11.85 8.21
N ILE A 10 8.35 10.91 7.79
CA ILE A 10 8.93 10.87 6.45
C ILE A 10 8.21 9.81 5.62
N GLY A 11 7.43 10.27 4.65
CA GLY A 11 6.65 9.43 3.73
C GLY A 11 5.14 9.47 3.99
N GLY A 12 4.39 10.01 3.02
CA GLY A 12 2.93 10.16 3.06
C GLY A 12 2.14 8.92 2.65
N GLY A 13 2.67 7.70 2.88
CA GLY A 13 1.92 6.46 2.74
C GLY A 13 0.97 6.19 3.92
N HIS A 14 0.27 5.04 3.92
CA HIS A 14 -0.73 4.71 4.96
C HIS A 14 -0.13 4.78 6.38
N ALA A 15 1.05 4.22 6.58
CA ALA A 15 1.72 4.24 7.88
C ALA A 15 2.11 5.67 8.31
N GLY A 16 2.54 6.50 7.35
CA GLY A 16 2.90 7.89 7.64
C GLY A 16 1.67 8.75 7.97
N CYS A 17 0.56 8.55 7.27
CA CYS A 17 -0.68 9.25 7.57
C CYS A 17 -1.19 8.92 8.97
N GLU A 18 -1.18 7.64 9.36
CA GLU A 18 -1.55 7.21 10.71
C GLU A 18 -0.59 7.79 11.78
N ALA A 19 0.73 7.71 11.55
CA ALA A 19 1.72 8.24 12.47
C ALA A 19 1.60 9.75 12.65
N ALA A 20 1.35 10.49 11.56
CA ALA A 20 1.17 11.93 11.60
C ALA A 20 -0.10 12.34 12.37
N CYS A 21 -1.24 11.72 12.07
CA CYS A 21 -2.49 11.96 12.80
C CYS A 21 -2.34 11.60 14.28
N ALA A 22 -1.78 10.45 14.60
CA ALA A 22 -1.59 10.02 15.99
C ALA A 22 -0.72 11.00 16.77
N SER A 23 0.43 11.41 16.21
CA SER A 23 1.34 12.36 16.86
C SER A 23 0.68 13.73 17.09
N ALA A 24 0.02 14.25 16.07
CA ALA A 24 -0.67 15.54 16.13
C ALA A 24 -1.84 15.55 17.11
N ASN A 25 -2.66 14.49 17.12
CA ASN A 25 -3.77 14.31 18.04
C ASN A 25 -3.32 14.17 19.50
N MET A 26 -2.11 13.71 19.74
CA MET A 26 -1.48 13.70 21.07
C MET A 26 -0.93 15.06 21.48
N GLY A 27 -1.08 16.10 20.66
CA GLY A 27 -0.66 17.47 20.93
C GLY A 27 0.76 17.80 20.48
N ALA A 28 1.45 16.91 19.79
CA ALA A 28 2.78 17.17 19.26
C ALA A 28 2.69 18.04 17.99
N LYS A 29 3.52 19.06 17.88
CA LYS A 29 3.69 19.81 16.63
C LYS A 29 4.37 18.89 15.61
N THR A 30 3.61 18.42 14.65
CA THR A 30 3.99 17.36 13.71
C THR A 30 4.15 17.89 12.29
N CYS A 31 5.10 17.36 11.53
CA CYS A 31 5.20 17.60 10.10
C CYS A 31 5.27 16.28 9.33
N LEU A 32 4.37 16.11 8.36
CA LEU A 32 4.40 15.03 7.39
C LEU A 32 5.15 15.48 6.13
N VAL A 33 6.27 14.85 5.85
CA VAL A 33 7.08 15.12 4.64
C VAL A 33 6.72 14.11 3.56
N THR A 34 6.32 14.58 2.39
CA THR A 34 5.95 13.76 1.25
C THR A 34 6.46 14.35 -0.06
N MET A 35 6.85 13.50 -1.00
CA MET A 35 7.31 13.95 -2.32
C MET A 35 6.19 14.55 -3.18
N ASP A 36 4.97 14.07 -3.01
CA ASP A 36 3.79 14.55 -3.77
C ASP A 36 2.55 14.51 -2.89
N MET A 37 2.00 15.70 -2.61
CA MET A 37 0.81 15.88 -1.79
C MET A 37 -0.46 15.28 -2.45
N ASN A 38 -0.48 15.15 -3.78
CA ASN A 38 -1.61 14.56 -4.51
C ASN A 38 -1.62 13.03 -4.48
N LYS A 39 -0.55 12.42 -3.95
CA LYS A 39 -0.39 10.97 -3.88
C LYS A 39 -0.32 10.45 -2.43
N ILE A 40 -0.68 11.29 -1.48
CA ILE A 40 -0.78 10.89 -0.07
C ILE A 40 -1.74 9.71 0.06
N ALA A 41 -1.33 8.69 0.82
CA ALA A 41 -2.07 7.45 1.07
C ALA A 41 -2.49 6.68 -0.19
N GLN A 42 -1.84 6.90 -1.34
CA GLN A 42 -2.17 6.18 -2.57
C GLN A 42 -2.02 4.67 -2.40
N MET A 43 -3.07 3.95 -2.77
CA MET A 43 -3.09 2.49 -2.82
C MET A 43 -2.26 1.99 -4.02
N SER A 44 -0.97 1.76 -3.82
CA SER A 44 -0.01 1.49 -4.89
C SER A 44 -0.16 0.11 -5.51
N CYS A 45 -0.59 -0.88 -4.74
CA CYS A 45 -0.76 -2.26 -5.20
C CYS A 45 -2.23 -2.60 -5.35
N ASN A 46 -2.91 -2.88 -4.27
CA ASN A 46 -4.29 -3.37 -4.23
C ASN A 46 -5.22 -2.24 -3.76
N PRO A 47 -6.33 -1.94 -4.46
CA PRO A 47 -7.32 -0.95 -4.03
C PRO A 47 -8.22 -1.47 -2.90
N ALA A 48 -7.65 -2.17 -1.93
CA ALA A 48 -8.38 -2.76 -0.82
C ALA A 48 -7.64 -2.62 0.51
N VAL A 49 -8.43 -2.53 1.58
CA VAL A 49 -7.97 -2.51 2.98
C VAL A 49 -8.36 -3.80 3.66
N GLY A 50 -7.50 -4.32 4.54
CA GLY A 50 -7.76 -5.50 5.33
C GLY A 50 -7.46 -6.81 4.62
N GLY A 51 -8.31 -7.80 4.84
CA GLY A 51 -8.07 -9.19 4.45
C GLY A 51 -7.37 -9.99 5.55
N ILE A 52 -6.96 -11.22 5.22
CA ILE A 52 -6.38 -12.18 6.18
C ILE A 52 -5.16 -11.58 6.87
N ALA A 53 -5.14 -11.61 8.20
CA ALA A 53 -4.14 -11.06 9.11
C ALA A 53 -3.96 -9.53 9.06
N LYS A 54 -4.65 -8.82 8.17
CA LYS A 54 -4.54 -7.36 8.01
C LYS A 54 -5.79 -6.64 8.53
N GLY A 55 -6.98 -7.21 8.33
CA GLY A 55 -8.24 -6.60 8.77
C GLY A 55 -8.31 -6.44 10.28
N GLN A 56 -7.76 -7.38 11.03
CA GLN A 56 -7.65 -7.31 12.49
C GLN A 56 -6.78 -6.12 12.92
N ILE A 57 -5.62 -5.94 12.27
CA ILE A 57 -4.69 -4.82 12.57
C ILE A 57 -5.37 -3.47 12.32
N VAL A 58 -6.14 -3.33 11.24
CA VAL A 58 -6.89 -2.10 10.96
C VAL A 58 -7.87 -1.79 12.10
N ARG A 59 -8.55 -2.81 12.64
CA ARG A 59 -9.45 -2.65 13.79
C ARG A 59 -8.74 -2.33 15.09
N GLU A 60 -7.56 -2.87 15.31
CA GLU A 60 -6.71 -2.52 16.46
C GLU A 60 -6.24 -1.07 16.37
N ILE A 61 -5.84 -0.61 15.19
CA ILE A 61 -5.48 0.79 14.94
C ILE A 61 -6.70 1.70 15.17
N ASP A 62 -7.87 1.33 14.67
CA ASP A 62 -9.14 2.06 14.89
C ASP A 62 -9.47 2.20 16.38
N ALA A 63 -9.32 1.13 17.15
CA ALA A 63 -9.55 1.14 18.59
C ALA A 63 -8.59 2.08 19.35
N LEU A 64 -7.44 2.39 18.79
CA LEU A 64 -6.46 3.37 19.30
C LEU A 64 -6.70 4.80 18.77
N GLY A 65 -7.76 5.02 18.00
CA GLY A 65 -8.09 6.33 17.42
C GLY A 65 -7.50 6.59 16.04
N GLY A 66 -7.02 5.55 15.34
CA GLY A 66 -6.50 5.65 13.98
C GLY A 66 -7.59 5.95 12.95
N GLN A 67 -7.19 6.40 11.78
CA GLN A 67 -8.08 6.92 10.75
C GLN A 67 -8.36 5.92 9.63
N MET A 68 -7.54 4.87 9.48
CA MET A 68 -7.62 3.92 8.37
C MET A 68 -9.00 3.25 8.25
N GLY A 69 -9.60 2.88 9.39
CA GLY A 69 -10.95 2.31 9.43
C GLY A 69 -12.00 3.29 8.91
N LEU A 70 -11.96 4.53 9.38
CA LEU A 70 -12.88 5.61 8.99
C LEU A 70 -12.78 5.95 7.50
N VAL A 71 -11.56 6.11 6.98
CA VAL A 71 -11.30 6.36 5.55
C VAL A 71 -11.78 5.20 4.70
N THR A 72 -11.54 3.97 5.15
CA THR A 72 -12.03 2.77 4.48
C THR A 72 -13.54 2.79 4.37
N ASP A 73 -14.24 3.06 5.45
CA ASP A 73 -15.70 3.10 5.50
C ASP A 73 -16.29 4.23 4.63
N ALA A 74 -15.59 5.36 4.54
CA ALA A 74 -16.00 6.48 3.70
C ALA A 74 -15.85 6.21 2.20
N THR A 75 -14.96 5.30 1.81
CA THR A 75 -14.54 5.10 0.42
C THR A 75 -14.73 3.67 -0.10
N ALA A 76 -15.22 2.77 0.76
CA ALA A 76 -15.47 1.39 0.38
C ALA A 76 -16.52 1.28 -0.73
N ILE A 77 -16.25 0.42 -1.69
CA ILE A 77 -17.13 0.06 -2.80
C ILE A 77 -17.56 -1.41 -2.77
N GLN A 78 -16.91 -2.23 -1.94
CA GLN A 78 -17.36 -3.59 -1.62
C GLN A 78 -16.81 -4.02 -0.27
N PHE A 79 -17.63 -4.73 0.51
CA PHE A 79 -17.24 -5.36 1.79
C PHE A 79 -17.36 -6.87 1.75
N ARG A 80 -16.38 -7.55 2.37
CA ARG A 80 -16.42 -8.99 2.61
C ARG A 80 -15.76 -9.35 3.93
N MET A 81 -16.34 -10.32 4.63
CA MET A 81 -15.73 -10.97 5.80
C MET A 81 -15.09 -12.29 5.37
N LEU A 82 -13.76 -12.30 5.27
CA LEU A 82 -13.02 -13.51 4.90
C LEU A 82 -12.94 -14.49 6.08
N ASN A 83 -12.74 -15.77 5.78
CA ASN A 83 -12.61 -16.84 6.79
C ASN A 83 -13.85 -17.07 7.69
N ARG A 84 -15.05 -16.73 7.25
CA ARG A 84 -16.28 -16.92 8.06
C ARG A 84 -16.46 -18.35 8.54
N SER A 85 -16.11 -19.34 7.71
CA SER A 85 -16.21 -20.76 8.05
C SER A 85 -15.22 -21.22 9.13
N LYS A 86 -14.21 -20.41 9.47
CA LYS A 86 -13.18 -20.74 10.45
C LYS A 86 -13.47 -20.20 11.86
N GLY A 87 -14.60 -19.55 12.04
CA GLY A 87 -15.05 -18.97 13.31
C GLY A 87 -14.57 -17.53 13.54
N PRO A 88 -15.20 -16.82 14.51
CA PRO A 88 -15.04 -15.39 14.73
C PRO A 88 -13.59 -14.92 14.97
N ALA A 89 -12.77 -15.72 15.63
CA ALA A 89 -11.36 -15.40 15.87
C ALA A 89 -10.53 -15.29 14.57
N MET A 90 -10.99 -15.92 13.49
CA MET A 90 -10.33 -15.91 12.19
C MET A 90 -11.00 -14.98 11.18
N TRP A 91 -12.10 -14.36 11.54
CA TRP A 91 -12.79 -13.42 10.67
C TRP A 91 -11.88 -12.26 10.31
N SER A 92 -11.76 -12.02 9.03
CA SER A 92 -10.83 -11.04 8.49
C SER A 92 -11.59 -10.07 7.57
N PRO A 93 -11.98 -8.89 8.07
CA PRO A 93 -12.69 -7.91 7.26
C PRO A 93 -11.80 -7.42 6.11
N ARG A 94 -12.42 -7.28 4.94
CA ARG A 94 -11.80 -6.72 3.73
C ARG A 94 -12.77 -5.79 3.04
N ALA A 95 -12.33 -4.59 2.75
CA ALA A 95 -13.07 -3.64 1.93
C ALA A 95 -12.28 -3.32 0.66
N GLN A 96 -12.95 -3.40 -0.49
CA GLN A 96 -12.51 -2.79 -1.72
C GLN A 96 -12.85 -1.31 -1.64
N CYS A 97 -11.91 -0.42 -1.95
CA CYS A 97 -12.10 1.02 -1.88
C CYS A 97 -12.02 1.66 -3.26
N ASP A 98 -12.71 2.78 -3.43
CA ASP A 98 -12.48 3.69 -4.54
C ASP A 98 -11.12 4.38 -4.32
N ARG A 99 -10.15 4.05 -5.16
CA ARG A 99 -8.76 4.48 -5.03
C ARG A 99 -8.59 6.00 -5.08
N GLY A 100 -9.37 6.67 -5.92
CA GLY A 100 -9.34 8.12 -6.02
C GLY A 100 -9.92 8.79 -4.79
N LYS A 101 -11.10 8.34 -4.36
CA LYS A 101 -11.78 8.86 -3.16
C LYS A 101 -10.97 8.60 -1.89
N PHE A 102 -10.26 7.47 -1.81
CA PHE A 102 -9.40 7.12 -0.67
C PHE A 102 -8.27 8.14 -0.45
N ILE A 103 -7.62 8.58 -1.53
CA ILE A 103 -6.58 9.63 -1.49
C ILE A 103 -7.19 10.95 -0.97
N TRP A 104 -8.34 11.34 -1.52
CA TRP A 104 -9.01 12.58 -1.14
C TRP A 104 -9.51 12.58 0.30
N GLU A 105 -10.03 11.47 0.78
CA GLU A 105 -10.51 11.36 2.16
C GLU A 105 -9.34 11.43 3.16
N TRP A 106 -8.23 10.74 2.90
CA TRP A 106 -7.03 10.90 3.69
C TRP A 106 -6.51 12.32 3.70
N ARG A 107 -6.44 12.97 2.53
CA ARG A 107 -6.00 14.35 2.44
C ARG A 107 -6.90 15.29 3.23
N ASN A 108 -8.21 15.10 3.16
CA ASN A 108 -9.19 15.88 3.90
C ASN A 108 -9.03 15.75 5.42
N ILE A 109 -8.71 14.54 5.91
CA ILE A 109 -8.42 14.32 7.33
C ILE A 109 -7.14 15.03 7.74
N LEU A 110 -6.07 14.84 7.00
CA LEU A 110 -4.77 15.44 7.33
C LEU A 110 -4.83 16.96 7.34
N ASP A 111 -5.49 17.58 6.37
CA ASP A 111 -5.64 19.04 6.27
C ASP A 111 -6.49 19.64 7.40
N LYS A 112 -7.31 18.81 8.08
CA LYS A 112 -8.16 19.22 9.23
C LYS A 112 -7.59 18.80 10.59
N THR A 113 -6.47 18.12 10.60
CA THR A 113 -5.85 17.68 11.86
C THR A 113 -5.04 18.84 12.45
N ASP A 114 -5.42 19.28 13.64
CA ASP A 114 -4.69 20.31 14.37
C ASP A 114 -3.25 19.88 14.65
N ASN A 115 -2.34 20.82 14.76
CA ASN A 115 -0.89 20.61 15.00
C ASN A 115 -0.16 19.82 13.92
N LEU A 116 -0.73 19.64 12.73
CA LEU A 116 -0.14 18.90 11.61
C LEU A 116 0.14 19.82 10.42
N ASP A 117 1.42 19.95 10.09
CA ASP A 117 1.86 20.56 8.83
C ASP A 117 2.18 19.47 7.80
N ILE A 118 1.89 19.73 6.53
CA ILE A 118 2.31 18.90 5.40
C ILE A 118 3.36 19.65 4.59
N TRP A 119 4.53 19.02 4.42
CA TRP A 119 5.64 19.58 3.67
C TRP A 119 5.92 18.74 2.41
N GLN A 120 5.77 19.36 1.23
CA GLN A 120 6.07 18.68 -0.03
C GLN A 120 7.53 18.85 -0.38
N ASP A 121 8.32 17.82 -0.12
CA ASP A 121 9.73 17.73 -0.45
C ASP A 121 10.21 16.27 -0.30
N GLN A 122 11.44 16.00 -0.72
CA GLN A 122 12.08 14.71 -0.55
C GLN A 122 13.15 14.81 0.56
N ALA A 123 13.07 13.94 1.57
CA ALA A 123 14.12 13.78 2.55
C ALA A 123 15.37 13.16 1.89
N ASP A 124 16.53 13.77 2.10
CA ASP A 124 17.80 13.38 1.48
C ASP A 124 18.85 12.94 2.50
N GLU A 125 18.91 13.60 3.65
CA GLU A 125 19.90 13.32 4.69
C GLU A 125 19.27 13.32 6.08
N LEU A 126 19.63 12.33 6.90
CA LEU A 126 19.31 12.29 8.33
C LEU A 126 20.31 13.15 9.09
N LEU A 127 19.83 14.15 9.80
CA LEU A 127 20.66 15.01 10.65
C LEU A 127 20.87 14.35 12.01
N VAL A 128 22.14 14.12 12.38
CA VAL A 128 22.49 13.47 13.64
C VAL A 128 23.51 14.33 14.39
N GLU A 129 23.20 14.67 15.65
CA GLU A 129 24.06 15.41 16.55
C GLU A 129 24.21 14.62 17.86
N ASN A 130 25.43 14.45 18.34
CA ASN A 130 25.73 13.71 19.58
C ASN A 130 25.07 12.31 19.63
N LYS A 131 25.04 11.58 18.50
CA LYS A 131 24.41 10.27 18.32
C LYS A 131 22.87 10.27 18.41
N CYS A 132 22.24 11.43 18.42
CA CYS A 132 20.80 11.58 18.38
C CYS A 132 20.36 12.09 17.02
N ALA A 133 19.32 11.50 16.43
CA ALA A 133 18.68 12.04 15.24
C ALA A 133 17.91 13.31 15.64
N VAL A 134 18.22 14.42 14.97
CA VAL A 134 17.69 15.76 15.31
C VAL A 134 16.89 16.39 14.17
N GLY A 135 16.75 15.71 13.03
CA GLY A 135 16.02 16.23 11.88
C GLY A 135 16.38 15.54 10.58
N VAL A 136 15.88 16.10 9.51
CA VAL A 136 16.24 15.73 8.14
C VAL A 136 16.57 16.97 7.32
N LYS A 137 17.46 16.81 6.35
CA LYS A 137 17.68 17.77 5.28
C LYS A 137 17.02 17.29 4.02
N THR A 138 16.33 18.17 3.33
CA THR A 138 15.63 17.86 2.08
C THR A 138 16.54 18.12 0.88
N ILE A 139 16.13 17.61 -0.31
CA ILE A 139 16.86 17.86 -1.56
C ILE A 139 16.96 19.35 -1.93
N TRP A 140 16.02 20.16 -1.48
CA TRP A 140 16.03 21.61 -1.67
C TRP A 140 16.84 22.37 -0.60
N GLY A 141 17.51 21.63 0.28
CA GLY A 141 18.38 22.20 1.32
C GLY A 141 17.65 22.77 2.53
N VAL A 142 16.36 22.47 2.70
CA VAL A 142 15.61 22.83 3.92
C VAL A 142 15.96 21.87 5.04
N GLU A 143 16.26 22.39 6.22
CA GLU A 143 16.43 21.60 7.43
C GLU A 143 15.13 21.59 8.23
N LEU A 144 14.57 20.43 8.41
CA LEU A 144 13.41 20.16 9.27
C LEU A 144 13.94 19.50 10.55
N ARG A 145 13.87 20.22 11.66
CA ARG A 145 14.37 19.78 12.96
C ARG A 145 13.25 19.23 13.82
N ALA A 146 13.50 18.12 14.54
CA ALA A 146 12.51 17.54 15.46
C ALA A 146 13.16 16.75 16.58
N LYS A 147 12.35 16.51 17.65
CA LYS A 147 12.72 15.66 18.78
C LYS A 147 12.62 14.16 18.44
N ALA A 148 11.70 13.79 17.54
CA ALA A 148 11.52 12.43 17.07
C ALA A 148 11.30 12.39 15.55
N ILE A 149 11.82 11.34 14.90
CA ILE A 149 11.71 11.13 13.45
C ILE A 149 11.14 9.74 13.20
N ILE A 150 10.05 9.67 12.44
CA ILE A 150 9.39 8.43 12.05
C ILE A 150 9.59 8.25 10.56
N ILE A 151 10.23 7.16 10.14
CA ILE A 151 10.52 6.88 8.73
C ILE A 151 9.55 5.82 8.23
N THR A 152 8.71 6.21 7.25
CA THR A 152 7.68 5.37 6.62
C THR A 152 7.77 5.42 5.09
N ALA A 153 8.99 5.39 4.56
CA ALA A 153 9.30 5.69 3.17
C ALA A 153 8.88 4.61 2.15
N GLY A 154 8.25 3.53 2.59
CA GLY A 154 7.64 2.52 1.70
C GLY A 154 8.65 1.89 0.74
N THR A 155 8.35 1.91 -0.56
CA THR A 155 9.14 1.30 -1.63
C THR A 155 10.14 2.26 -2.28
N PHE A 156 10.31 3.47 -1.75
CA PHE A 156 11.09 4.53 -2.42
C PHE A 156 12.58 4.53 -2.10
N LEU A 157 12.98 4.06 -0.90
CA LEU A 157 14.40 4.02 -0.50
C LEU A 157 15.14 3.01 -1.36
N ASN A 158 16.05 3.52 -2.21
CA ASN A 158 16.73 2.73 -3.24
C ASN A 158 15.78 1.89 -4.10
N GLY A 159 14.56 2.39 -4.35
CA GLY A 159 13.53 1.69 -5.10
C GLY A 159 14.02 1.30 -6.50
N LEU A 160 13.73 0.05 -6.91
CA LEU A 160 14.03 -0.45 -8.25
C LEU A 160 12.82 -1.23 -8.76
N MET A 161 12.26 -0.77 -9.87
CA MET A 161 11.14 -1.41 -10.54
C MET A 161 11.65 -2.36 -11.61
N HIS A 162 11.12 -3.59 -11.62
CA HIS A 162 11.32 -4.56 -12.69
C HIS A 162 10.05 -4.61 -13.54
N ILE A 163 10.15 -4.27 -14.81
CA ILE A 163 9.04 -4.28 -15.77
C ILE A 163 9.49 -5.10 -16.99
N GLY A 164 9.12 -6.37 -17.03
CA GLY A 164 9.69 -7.32 -17.96
C GLY A 164 11.22 -7.41 -17.77
N ARG A 165 11.98 -7.15 -18.82
CA ARG A 165 13.46 -7.14 -18.78
C ARG A 165 14.06 -5.79 -18.42
N THR A 166 13.23 -4.75 -18.26
CA THR A 166 13.69 -3.39 -17.99
C THR A 166 13.73 -3.13 -16.49
N MET A 167 14.81 -2.53 -16.03
CA MET A 167 14.98 -2.07 -14.65
C MET A 167 15.01 -0.55 -14.63
N VAL A 168 14.12 0.05 -13.82
CA VAL A 168 14.00 1.51 -13.70
C VAL A 168 14.09 1.89 -12.22
N PRO A 169 15.01 2.79 -11.83
CA PRO A 169 15.02 3.34 -10.48
C PRO A 169 13.70 4.08 -10.19
N GLY A 170 13.04 3.70 -9.11
CA GLY A 170 11.76 4.31 -8.72
C GLY A 170 11.02 3.48 -7.68
N GLY A 171 10.16 4.12 -6.91
CA GLY A 171 9.28 3.46 -5.92
C GLY A 171 7.92 3.07 -6.50
N ARG A 172 7.46 3.81 -7.51
CA ARG A 172 6.26 3.57 -8.34
C ARG A 172 6.52 4.08 -9.75
N ILE A 173 5.67 3.67 -10.71
CA ILE A 173 5.74 4.18 -12.09
C ILE A 173 5.64 5.71 -12.08
N ALA A 174 6.57 6.36 -12.79
CA ALA A 174 6.72 7.81 -12.89
C ALA A 174 7.06 8.53 -11.57
N GLU A 175 7.54 7.81 -10.56
CA GLU A 175 8.00 8.41 -9.31
C GLU A 175 9.44 7.97 -9.00
N PRO A 176 10.36 8.92 -8.71
CA PRO A 176 11.77 8.63 -8.54
C PRO A 176 12.06 7.79 -7.29
N ALA A 177 13.19 7.11 -7.31
CA ALA A 177 13.77 6.50 -6.10
C ALA A 177 14.43 7.57 -5.21
N VAL A 178 14.62 7.25 -3.93
CA VAL A 178 15.33 8.06 -2.94
C VAL A 178 16.59 7.31 -2.49
N PRO A 179 17.72 7.44 -3.19
CA PRO A 179 18.92 6.68 -2.90
C PRO A 179 19.70 7.22 -1.68
N HIS A 180 19.95 8.52 -1.61
CA HIS A 180 20.84 9.12 -0.64
C HIS A 180 20.35 8.99 0.79
N PHE A 181 19.05 9.04 1.02
CA PHE A 181 18.51 8.92 2.38
C PHE A 181 18.80 7.54 3.00
N THR A 182 18.78 6.46 2.20
CA THR A 182 19.19 5.12 2.67
C THR A 182 20.65 5.10 3.09
N GLU A 183 21.54 5.69 2.30
CA GLU A 183 22.96 5.79 2.62
C GLU A 183 23.19 6.61 3.87
N SER A 184 22.44 7.69 4.05
CA SER A 184 22.50 8.52 5.24
C SER A 184 22.11 7.74 6.49
N ILE A 185 21.03 6.97 6.47
CA ILE A 185 20.60 6.16 7.60
C ILE A 185 21.63 5.07 7.93
N THR A 186 22.15 4.39 6.91
CA THR A 186 23.08 3.27 7.11
C THR A 186 24.44 3.71 7.67
N ARG A 187 24.91 4.92 7.34
CA ARG A 187 26.11 5.52 7.93
C ARG A 187 26.03 5.65 9.46
N HIS A 188 24.81 5.72 10.01
CA HIS A 188 24.57 5.77 11.45
C HIS A 188 24.32 4.40 12.09
N GLY A 189 24.61 3.30 11.37
CA GLY A 189 24.56 1.94 11.88
C GLY A 189 23.18 1.26 11.79
N ILE A 190 22.19 1.89 11.15
CA ILE A 190 20.89 1.27 10.91
C ILE A 190 21.02 0.33 9.70
N ARG A 191 20.74 -0.94 9.90
CA ARG A 191 20.76 -1.93 8.81
C ARG A 191 19.59 -1.72 7.88
N SER A 192 19.84 -1.81 6.58
CA SER A 192 18.81 -1.80 5.55
C SER A 192 18.94 -3.03 4.67
N GLU A 193 17.81 -3.61 4.30
CA GLU A 193 17.73 -4.75 3.39
C GLU A 193 16.65 -4.50 2.34
N ARG A 194 16.79 -5.14 1.19
CA ARG A 194 15.79 -5.08 0.14
C ARG A 194 14.69 -6.11 0.37
N MET A 195 13.46 -5.73 0.09
CA MET A 195 12.32 -6.63 0.02
C MET A 195 11.69 -6.55 -1.38
N LYS A 196 11.33 -7.71 -1.94
CA LYS A 196 10.58 -7.78 -3.19
C LYS A 196 9.09 -7.58 -2.88
N THR A 197 8.45 -6.66 -3.58
CA THR A 197 7.00 -6.55 -3.64
C THR A 197 6.55 -6.70 -5.10
N GLY A 198 5.35 -7.22 -5.34
CA GLY A 198 4.79 -7.32 -6.69
C GLY A 198 3.44 -6.62 -6.77
N THR A 199 3.08 -6.17 -7.94
CA THR A 199 1.74 -5.65 -8.22
C THR A 199 1.20 -6.30 -9.49
N PRO A 200 -0.08 -6.70 -9.52
CA PRO A 200 -0.73 -7.17 -10.74
C PRO A 200 -0.89 -6.10 -11.80
N VAL A 201 -1.14 -6.55 -13.01
CA VAL A 201 -1.51 -5.69 -14.14
C VAL A 201 -2.85 -5.00 -13.88
N ARG A 202 -3.02 -3.83 -14.50
CA ARG A 202 -4.32 -3.17 -14.64
C ARG A 202 -4.89 -3.53 -16.00
N ILE A 203 -6.20 -3.74 -16.01
CA ILE A 203 -6.95 -4.14 -17.20
C ILE A 203 -8.00 -3.07 -17.48
N ASP A 204 -8.16 -2.71 -18.74
CA ASP A 204 -9.25 -1.85 -19.16
C ASP A 204 -10.57 -2.66 -19.15
N ARG A 205 -11.54 -2.21 -18.35
CA ARG A 205 -12.86 -2.83 -18.21
C ARG A 205 -13.54 -3.09 -19.55
N ARG A 206 -13.33 -2.22 -20.53
CA ARG A 206 -13.93 -2.32 -21.89
C ARG A 206 -13.38 -3.50 -22.70
N SER A 207 -12.23 -4.05 -22.31
CA SER A 207 -11.60 -5.21 -22.95
C SER A 207 -11.98 -6.54 -22.33
N VAL A 208 -12.82 -6.55 -21.28
CA VAL A 208 -13.16 -7.76 -20.52
C VAL A 208 -14.46 -8.36 -21.04
N ASP A 209 -14.46 -9.66 -21.31
CA ASP A 209 -15.68 -10.43 -21.49
C ASP A 209 -16.17 -10.96 -20.13
N PHE A 210 -17.14 -10.26 -19.56
CA PHE A 210 -17.71 -10.61 -18.26
C PHE A 210 -18.57 -11.88 -18.30
N ASN A 211 -18.98 -12.35 -19.48
CA ASN A 211 -19.75 -13.60 -19.60
C ASN A 211 -18.92 -14.83 -19.26
N GLU A 212 -17.61 -14.74 -19.42
CA GLU A 212 -16.66 -15.81 -19.08
C GLU A 212 -16.25 -15.80 -17.59
N MET A 213 -16.85 -14.93 -16.77
CA MET A 213 -16.46 -14.74 -15.37
C MET A 213 -17.63 -14.99 -14.42
N VAL A 214 -17.29 -15.39 -13.21
CA VAL A 214 -18.28 -15.58 -12.14
C VAL A 214 -18.38 -14.30 -11.30
N VAL A 215 -19.61 -13.82 -11.17
CA VAL A 215 -19.93 -12.64 -10.35
C VAL A 215 -19.60 -12.91 -8.87
N GLN A 216 -18.96 -11.96 -8.22
CA GLN A 216 -18.71 -11.96 -6.79
C GLN A 216 -19.27 -10.69 -6.17
N GLU A 217 -20.40 -10.80 -5.51
CA GLU A 217 -21.03 -9.70 -4.80
C GLU A 217 -20.38 -9.44 -3.44
N GLY A 218 -20.60 -8.24 -2.90
CA GLY A 218 -20.28 -7.91 -1.53
C GLY A 218 -21.24 -8.56 -0.53
N GLU A 219 -20.90 -8.53 0.73
CA GLU A 219 -21.76 -9.02 1.81
C GLU A 219 -22.61 -7.88 2.37
N HIS A 220 -23.88 -8.16 2.67
CA HIS A 220 -24.85 -7.15 3.14
C HIS A 220 -24.97 -7.08 4.67
N ASP A 221 -24.47 -8.08 5.37
CA ASP A 221 -24.55 -8.21 6.82
C ASP A 221 -23.33 -7.62 7.56
N PHE A 222 -22.34 -7.14 6.81
CA PHE A 222 -21.12 -6.54 7.34
C PHE A 222 -20.64 -5.43 6.42
N HIS A 223 -20.57 -4.18 6.89
CA HIS A 223 -20.40 -3.02 6.02
C HIS A 223 -19.41 -1.99 6.52
N GLN A 224 -18.72 -2.19 7.65
CA GLN A 224 -17.76 -1.20 8.11
C GLN A 224 -16.60 -1.80 8.89
N PHE A 225 -15.48 -1.10 8.83
CA PHE A 225 -14.28 -1.38 9.59
C PHE A 225 -14.29 -0.72 10.96
N SER A 226 -14.60 0.59 10.98
CA SER A 226 -14.50 1.40 12.18
C SER A 226 -15.66 1.17 13.12
N TYR A 227 -15.36 1.07 14.40
CA TYR A 227 -16.34 1.12 15.47
C TYR A 227 -16.75 2.55 15.85
N MET A 228 -15.97 3.55 15.41
CA MET A 228 -16.14 4.96 15.74
C MET A 228 -16.91 5.72 14.65
N GLY A 229 -17.03 5.15 13.46
CA GLY A 229 -17.68 5.79 12.32
C GLY A 229 -19.20 5.76 12.38
N LYS A 230 -19.84 6.72 11.69
CA LYS A 230 -21.27 6.65 11.43
C LYS A 230 -21.52 5.57 10.39
N HIS A 231 -22.48 4.70 10.66
CA HIS A 231 -22.90 3.68 9.71
C HIS A 231 -23.33 4.31 8.38
N ARG A 232 -22.65 3.98 7.30
CA ARG A 232 -23.01 4.38 5.93
C ARG A 232 -23.29 3.13 5.12
N VAL A 233 -24.45 3.09 4.46
CA VAL A 233 -24.72 2.10 3.42
C VAL A 233 -24.17 2.67 2.13
N LEU A 234 -23.03 2.15 1.68
CA LEU A 234 -22.47 2.50 0.38
C LEU A 234 -23.00 1.51 -0.68
N PRO A 235 -23.27 1.97 -1.91
CA PRO A 235 -23.58 1.06 -3.01
C PRO A 235 -22.38 0.15 -3.23
N GLN A 236 -22.60 -1.18 -3.16
CA GLN A 236 -21.55 -2.16 -3.37
C GLN A 236 -21.39 -2.46 -4.87
N LEU A 237 -20.17 -2.34 -5.37
CA LEU A 237 -19.81 -2.75 -6.71
C LEU A 237 -19.51 -4.25 -6.74
N THR A 238 -19.78 -4.84 -7.88
CA THR A 238 -19.48 -6.24 -8.15
C THR A 238 -18.00 -6.41 -8.49
N CYS A 239 -17.39 -7.48 -7.98
CA CYS A 239 -16.15 -8.04 -8.47
C CYS A 239 -16.44 -9.32 -9.28
N TRP A 240 -15.44 -9.82 -9.98
CA TRP A 240 -15.56 -11.04 -10.78
C TRP A 240 -14.43 -12.00 -10.46
N THR A 241 -14.69 -13.28 -10.59
CA THR A 241 -13.68 -14.32 -10.42
C THR A 241 -13.51 -15.12 -11.69
N CYS A 242 -12.27 -15.50 -11.97
CA CYS A 242 -11.92 -16.47 -13.00
C CYS A 242 -10.72 -17.29 -12.49
N ASN A 243 -10.28 -18.24 -13.31
CA ASN A 243 -9.11 -19.05 -12.99
C ASN A 243 -8.12 -19.03 -14.15
N THR A 244 -6.84 -19.19 -13.83
CA THR A 244 -5.85 -19.58 -14.83
C THR A 244 -6.17 -20.97 -15.36
N ASN A 245 -5.62 -21.33 -16.51
CA ASN A 245 -5.77 -22.64 -17.14
C ASN A 245 -4.44 -23.19 -17.63
N ALA A 246 -4.43 -24.42 -18.14
CA ALA A 246 -3.22 -25.09 -18.61
C ALA A 246 -2.44 -24.29 -19.65
N LYS A 247 -3.12 -23.64 -20.60
CA LYS A 247 -2.48 -22.80 -21.63
C LYS A 247 -1.78 -21.59 -21.02
N VAL A 248 -2.42 -20.92 -20.06
CA VAL A 248 -1.82 -19.80 -19.32
C VAL A 248 -0.60 -20.29 -18.53
N HIS A 249 -0.69 -21.44 -17.86
CA HIS A 249 0.43 -22.02 -17.12
C HIS A 249 1.60 -22.37 -18.04
N GLU A 250 1.36 -22.92 -19.22
CA GLU A 250 2.40 -23.21 -20.21
C GLU A 250 3.15 -21.96 -20.64
N ILE A 251 2.42 -20.89 -20.98
CA ILE A 251 3.00 -19.59 -21.36
C ILE A 251 3.83 -19.02 -20.22
N LEU A 252 3.30 -19.00 -19.01
CA LEU A 252 4.01 -18.46 -17.84
C LEU A 252 5.27 -19.26 -17.50
N ARG A 253 5.19 -20.60 -17.58
CA ARG A 253 6.36 -21.48 -17.34
C ARG A 253 7.46 -21.25 -18.38
N SER A 254 7.13 -21.00 -19.64
CA SER A 254 8.12 -20.70 -20.68
C SER A 254 8.90 -19.40 -20.39
N GLY A 255 8.29 -18.45 -19.66
CA GLY A 255 8.88 -17.19 -19.25
C GLY A 255 9.66 -17.20 -17.94
N LEU A 256 9.57 -18.28 -17.13
CA LEU A 256 10.22 -18.32 -15.80
C LEU A 256 11.72 -18.04 -15.81
N LYS A 257 12.41 -18.51 -16.84
CA LYS A 257 13.87 -18.27 -17.03
C LYS A 257 14.23 -16.79 -17.19
N ASP A 258 13.28 -15.99 -17.66
CA ASP A 258 13.43 -14.53 -17.87
C ASP A 258 12.91 -13.71 -16.68
N SER A 259 12.20 -14.35 -15.73
CA SER A 259 11.68 -13.68 -14.56
C SER A 259 12.81 -13.24 -13.61
N PRO A 260 12.86 -11.96 -13.21
CA PRO A 260 13.88 -11.46 -12.28
C PRO A 260 13.94 -12.22 -10.96
N LEU A 261 12.83 -12.82 -10.54
CA LEU A 261 12.73 -13.63 -9.33
C LEU A 261 13.47 -14.98 -9.47
N TYR A 262 13.56 -15.55 -10.68
CA TYR A 262 14.11 -16.87 -10.96
C TYR A 262 15.43 -16.86 -11.74
N ASN A 263 15.80 -15.71 -12.34
CA ASN A 263 17.09 -15.57 -13.05
C ASN A 263 18.23 -15.05 -12.14
N GLY A 264 17.98 -14.86 -10.84
CA GLY A 264 18.98 -14.41 -9.87
C GLY A 264 19.14 -12.89 -9.72
N GLN A 265 18.39 -12.07 -10.47
CA GLN A 265 18.43 -10.61 -10.34
C GLN A 265 17.82 -10.16 -9.00
N ILE A 266 16.72 -10.76 -8.56
CA ILE A 266 16.09 -10.50 -7.27
C ILE A 266 16.51 -11.59 -6.28
N GLN A 267 17.33 -11.20 -5.30
CA GLN A 267 17.80 -12.10 -4.24
C GLN A 267 17.08 -11.85 -2.91
N SER A 268 16.21 -10.86 -2.85
CA SER A 268 15.49 -10.47 -1.65
C SER A 268 14.28 -11.34 -1.38
N ILE A 269 13.89 -11.42 -0.11
CA ILE A 269 12.71 -12.17 0.34
C ILE A 269 11.44 -11.43 -0.08
N GLY A 270 10.50 -12.18 -0.67
CA GLY A 270 9.15 -11.68 -0.97
C GLY A 270 8.21 -11.76 0.23
N PRO A 271 7.07 -11.04 0.21
CA PRO A 271 6.09 -11.08 1.30
C PRO A 271 5.39 -12.45 1.35
N ARG A 272 5.27 -13.01 2.55
CA ARG A 272 4.75 -14.37 2.78
C ARG A 272 3.31 -14.57 2.26
N TYR A 273 2.44 -13.57 2.39
CA TYR A 273 1.00 -13.69 2.10
C TYR A 273 0.59 -13.11 0.74
N CYS A 274 1.54 -12.75 -0.12
CA CYS A 274 1.27 -12.26 -1.46
C CYS A 274 2.25 -12.90 -2.46
N PRO A 275 2.15 -14.22 -2.69
CA PRO A 275 3.02 -14.89 -3.66
C PRO A 275 2.72 -14.39 -5.06
N SER A 276 3.78 -14.20 -5.86
CA SER A 276 3.63 -13.91 -7.28
C SER A 276 3.05 -15.11 -8.04
N ILE A 277 2.57 -14.89 -9.24
CA ILE A 277 2.04 -15.98 -10.08
C ILE A 277 3.12 -17.01 -10.38
N GLU A 278 4.36 -16.58 -10.59
CA GLU A 278 5.50 -17.47 -10.81
C GLU A 278 5.75 -18.35 -9.58
N THR A 279 5.70 -17.76 -8.38
CA THR A 279 5.84 -18.51 -7.13
C THR A 279 4.73 -19.56 -6.97
N LYS A 280 3.49 -19.21 -7.36
CA LYS A 280 2.37 -20.15 -7.34
C LYS A 280 2.61 -21.33 -8.29
N LEU A 281 3.11 -21.07 -9.50
CA LEU A 281 3.39 -22.10 -10.51
C LEU A 281 4.52 -23.03 -10.12
N VAL A 282 5.49 -22.56 -9.36
CA VAL A 282 6.64 -23.36 -8.88
C VAL A 282 6.27 -24.11 -7.61
N THR A 283 5.68 -23.42 -6.62
CA THR A 283 5.38 -24.01 -5.30
C THR A 283 4.19 -24.97 -5.35
N PHE A 284 3.22 -24.72 -6.22
CA PHE A 284 2.01 -25.52 -6.37
C PHE A 284 1.88 -26.02 -7.81
N ALA A 285 2.94 -26.67 -8.30
CA ALA A 285 3.08 -27.14 -9.67
C ALA A 285 1.97 -28.12 -10.11
N ASP A 286 1.42 -28.89 -9.17
CA ASP A 286 0.37 -29.89 -9.39
C ASP A 286 -1.02 -29.28 -9.54
N ARG A 287 -1.17 -27.96 -9.28
CA ARG A 287 -2.47 -27.30 -9.45
C ARG A 287 -2.69 -26.94 -10.90
N GLU A 288 -3.83 -27.39 -11.42
CA GLU A 288 -4.24 -27.12 -12.80
C GLU A 288 -4.69 -25.65 -13.00
N GLN A 289 -5.10 -24.97 -11.91
CA GLN A 289 -5.62 -23.61 -11.96
C GLN A 289 -5.36 -22.83 -10.67
N HIS A 290 -5.25 -21.52 -10.79
CA HIS A 290 -5.17 -20.57 -9.67
C HIS A 290 -6.30 -19.54 -9.78
N PRO A 291 -7.00 -19.26 -8.67
CA PRO A 291 -8.08 -18.29 -8.68
C PRO A 291 -7.53 -16.86 -8.86
N LEU A 292 -8.24 -16.09 -9.66
CA LEU A 292 -8.01 -14.68 -9.92
C LEU A 292 -9.28 -13.89 -9.59
N PHE A 293 -9.11 -12.65 -9.15
CA PHE A 293 -10.20 -11.76 -8.85
C PHE A 293 -10.02 -10.48 -9.65
N LEU A 294 -11.02 -10.13 -10.44
CA LEU A 294 -11.06 -8.88 -11.19
C LEU A 294 -11.86 -7.87 -10.38
N GLU A 295 -11.20 -6.84 -9.92
CA GLU A 295 -11.70 -5.88 -8.94
C GLU A 295 -11.69 -4.46 -9.53
N PRO A 296 -12.80 -3.67 -9.47
CA PRO A 296 -12.80 -2.28 -9.92
C PRO A 296 -11.88 -1.43 -9.02
N GLU A 297 -11.14 -0.51 -9.62
CA GLU A 297 -10.29 0.44 -8.86
C GLU A 297 -11.05 1.70 -8.39
N GLY A 298 -12.29 1.87 -8.80
CA GLY A 298 -13.14 2.99 -8.40
C GLY A 298 -14.50 2.96 -9.09
N THR A 299 -15.34 3.93 -8.73
CA THR A 299 -16.69 4.10 -9.29
C THR A 299 -16.67 4.73 -10.68
N ASP A 300 -15.70 5.60 -10.93
CA ASP A 300 -15.66 6.49 -12.09
C ASP A 300 -14.43 6.23 -12.99
N THR A 301 -13.94 4.98 -13.02
CA THR A 301 -12.80 4.57 -13.83
C THR A 301 -13.07 3.25 -14.55
N ASN A 302 -12.42 3.06 -15.70
CA ASN A 302 -12.38 1.78 -16.40
C ASN A 302 -11.20 0.90 -15.95
N GLU A 303 -10.40 1.33 -14.97
CA GLU A 303 -9.30 0.53 -14.45
C GLU A 303 -9.81 -0.61 -13.57
N MET A 304 -9.34 -1.82 -13.89
CA MET A 304 -9.60 -3.03 -13.13
C MET A 304 -8.28 -3.62 -12.64
N TYR A 305 -8.27 -4.08 -11.42
CA TYR A 305 -7.14 -4.75 -10.78
C TYR A 305 -7.29 -6.27 -10.87
N LEU A 306 -6.32 -6.98 -11.45
CA LEU A 306 -6.34 -8.44 -11.54
C LEU A 306 -5.63 -9.06 -10.33
N ASN A 307 -6.33 -9.18 -9.23
CA ASN A 307 -5.81 -9.75 -8.00
C ASN A 307 -5.47 -11.24 -8.16
N GLY A 308 -4.30 -11.63 -7.65
CA GLY A 308 -3.81 -13.00 -7.77
C GLY A 308 -2.84 -13.25 -8.92
N PHE A 309 -2.64 -12.25 -9.80
CA PHE A 309 -1.77 -12.30 -10.97
C PHE A 309 -0.59 -11.30 -10.86
N SER A 310 -0.04 -11.13 -9.65
CA SER A 310 1.17 -10.30 -9.47
C SER A 310 2.41 -11.03 -9.96
N SER A 311 3.32 -10.31 -10.51
CA SER A 311 4.63 -10.78 -10.95
C SER A 311 5.76 -10.09 -10.18
#